data_5d32c46afb8e1c6ba70fff9fa932dd7f
#
_entry.id   5d32c46afb8e1c6ba70fff9fa932dd7f
#
_cell.length_a   1.000
_cell.length_b   1.000
_cell.length_c   1.000
_cell.angle_alpha   90.00
_cell.angle_beta   90.00
_cell.angle_gamma   90.00
#
_symmetry.space_group_name_H-M   'P 1'
#
loop_
_entity.id
_entity.type
_entity.pdbx_description
1 polymer ?
#
loop_
_entity_poly.entity_id
_entity_poly.type
_entity_poly.pdbx_seq_one_letter_code
_entity_poly.pdbx_strand_id
1 'polypeptide(L)'
;MKRTLLFLFAFLATLPVLAQRNGIEYRNTKLISTMCDEEYQFIYPDEVSTNPICVKLIYDGVGISYVDSLYYNELGQLARIDKYYDYGSYSGMVGYVCFTYNEKGLKIKQETYSTYKKDGILEMVVVFAYDENDNMILAEQEDAYGYYKSKIDYLYNEDGLRTEAIFSTDEGEGYVPEELIRYEYENGLMVNEKWFLIDEGEEYLDSETIYVYDDHGNCIIAKELAEDGVPYWMTEYQHDLSVSYDAVYYFESPEEYMFLTPSHNNMIIGYTDYYRNDNDELEIDCEYEYEYDQIFDVVEENSIAASIYPNPVKDFINIEVENMDLVELYDIFGKRLYSEEENDNVQIDMNRYSAGIYFLKIYSEGRNTVEKIIKK
;
A
#
# COMPACT_ATOMS: atom_id res chain seq x y z
N MET A 1 11.11 -25.65 -15.67
CA MET A 1 11.38 -24.50 -16.57
C MET A 1 11.19 -23.24 -15.75
N LYS A 2 12.16 -22.38 -15.64
CA LYS A 2 12.37 -21.30 -14.68
C LYS A 2 11.11 -20.40 -14.48
N ARG A 3 10.43 -20.53 -13.35
CA ARG A 3 9.52 -19.55 -12.77
C ARG A 3 10.26 -18.74 -11.71
N THR A 4 11.27 -18.04 -12.11
CA THR A 4 12.01 -17.11 -11.26
C THR A 4 11.63 -15.72 -11.75
N LEU A 5 10.64 -15.08 -11.20
CA LEU A 5 10.48 -13.62 -11.19
C LEU A 5 9.14 -13.08 -10.67
N LEU A 6 8.34 -13.84 -9.94
CA LEU A 6 7.06 -13.31 -9.44
C LEU A 6 6.96 -13.22 -7.91
N PHE A 7 7.99 -13.56 -7.15
CA PHE A 7 7.93 -13.65 -5.69
C PHE A 7 8.37 -12.41 -4.92
N LEU A 8 8.77 -11.32 -5.57
CA LEU A 8 9.30 -10.15 -4.86
C LEU A 8 8.25 -9.07 -4.51
N PHE A 9 6.97 -9.28 -4.77
CA PHE A 9 5.90 -8.32 -4.43
C PHE A 9 4.77 -8.88 -3.55
N ALA A 10 4.95 -10.05 -2.95
CA ALA A 10 3.90 -10.69 -2.15
C ALA A 10 3.81 -10.19 -0.70
N PHE A 11 4.40 -9.06 -0.37
CA PHE A 11 4.33 -8.53 0.98
C PHE A 11 3.57 -7.22 1.01
N LEU A 12 2.29 -7.26 1.08
CA LEU A 12 1.45 -6.14 1.51
C LEU A 12 0.05 -6.23 0.85
N ALA A 13 -0.75 -7.18 1.23
CA ALA A 13 -2.13 -7.22 0.77
C ALA A 13 -3.14 -7.25 1.92
N THR A 14 -4.10 -6.40 1.76
CA THR A 14 -5.44 -6.33 2.34
C THR A 14 -5.62 -5.64 3.67
N LEU A 15 -5.52 -4.31 3.66
CA LEU A 15 -6.43 -3.50 4.47
C LEU A 15 -7.09 -2.46 3.55
N PRO A 16 -8.39 -2.17 3.70
CA PRO A 16 -8.98 -1.08 2.93
C PRO A 16 -8.19 0.19 3.20
N VAL A 17 -7.85 0.93 2.13
CA VAL A 17 -7.28 2.28 2.24
C VAL A 17 -8.31 3.14 3.00
N LEU A 18 -8.26 3.10 4.31
CA LEU A 18 -9.05 3.98 5.17
C LEU A 18 -8.32 5.30 5.24
N ALA A 19 -9.02 6.34 4.79
CA ALA A 19 -8.64 7.72 5.01
C ALA A 19 -8.11 7.93 6.43
N GLN A 20 -6.93 8.55 6.52
CA GLN A 20 -6.28 9.02 7.74
C GLN A 20 -6.60 8.18 8.99
N ARG A 21 -5.82 7.14 9.24
CA ARG A 21 -5.85 6.44 10.53
C ARG A 21 -5.32 7.41 11.58
N ASN A 22 -6.18 7.83 12.50
CA ASN A 22 -5.73 8.44 13.75
C ASN A 22 -4.87 7.43 14.48
N GLY A 23 -3.65 7.81 14.87
CA GLY A 23 -2.75 6.97 15.67
C GLY A 23 -1.57 6.35 14.92
N ILE A 24 -1.31 6.75 13.67
CA ILE A 24 -0.06 6.40 12.99
C ILE A 24 1.08 7.23 13.60
N GLU A 25 2.06 6.54 14.18
CA GLU A 25 3.25 7.15 14.80
C GLU A 25 4.50 7.02 13.93
N TYR A 26 4.51 6.05 13.01
CA TYR A 26 5.65 5.74 12.15
C TYR A 26 5.20 5.51 10.71
N ARG A 27 6.10 5.77 9.75
CA ARG A 27 5.94 5.38 8.34
C ARG A 27 7.26 4.80 7.83
N ASN A 28 7.18 3.80 6.98
CA ASN A 28 8.36 3.26 6.34
C ASN A 28 8.90 4.26 5.31
N THR A 29 10.21 4.51 5.34
CA THR A 29 10.89 5.38 4.36
C THR A 29 11.76 4.59 3.40
N LYS A 30 12.26 3.44 3.87
CA LYS A 30 13.06 2.54 3.04
C LYS A 30 12.87 1.08 3.44
N LEU A 31 13.13 0.21 2.48
CA LEU A 31 13.43 -1.20 2.68
C LEU A 31 14.75 -1.46 1.95
N ILE A 32 15.76 -1.88 2.66
CA ILE A 32 17.13 -2.03 2.15
C ILE A 32 17.52 -3.50 2.24
N SER A 33 17.93 -4.09 1.14
CA SER A 33 18.60 -5.38 1.14
C SER A 33 20.07 -5.17 1.43
N THR A 34 20.59 -5.88 2.43
CA THR A 34 22.02 -5.82 2.80
C THR A 34 22.90 -6.72 1.94
N MET A 35 22.29 -7.62 1.16
CA MET A 35 23.00 -8.64 0.37
C MET A 35 22.69 -8.60 -1.14
N CYS A 36 21.52 -8.13 -1.53
CA CYS A 36 21.01 -8.23 -2.91
C CYS A 36 21.14 -6.94 -3.73
N ASP A 37 21.83 -5.92 -3.21
CA ASP A 37 22.02 -4.60 -3.84
C ASP A 37 20.69 -3.94 -4.27
N GLU A 38 19.63 -4.15 -3.49
CA GLU A 38 18.29 -3.61 -3.73
C GLU A 38 17.89 -2.61 -2.63
N GLU A 39 17.33 -1.49 -3.03
CA GLU A 39 16.80 -0.48 -2.10
C GLU A 39 15.44 0.03 -2.60
N TYR A 40 14.41 -0.08 -1.77
CA TYR A 40 13.13 0.58 -1.95
C TYR A 40 13.12 1.89 -1.17
N GLN A 41 12.79 2.99 -1.83
CA GLN A 41 12.64 4.30 -1.22
C GLN A 41 11.19 4.76 -1.35
N PHE A 42 10.59 5.18 -0.22
CA PHE A 42 9.26 5.77 -0.17
C PHE A 42 9.40 7.27 0.07
N ILE A 43 9.01 8.09 -0.89
CA ILE A 43 9.17 9.54 -0.86
C ILE A 43 7.83 10.18 -0.52
N TYR A 44 7.82 10.96 0.53
CA TYR A 44 6.64 11.66 1.06
C TYR A 44 6.70 13.15 0.75
N PRO A 45 5.55 13.83 0.57
CA PRO A 45 5.52 15.25 0.25
C PRO A 45 5.96 16.15 1.41
N ASP A 46 5.86 15.67 2.64
CA ASP A 46 6.18 16.38 3.88
C ASP A 46 6.48 15.42 5.03
N GLU A 47 6.76 15.96 6.22
CA GLU A 47 7.18 15.20 7.41
C GLU A 47 6.02 14.48 8.13
N VAL A 48 4.76 14.78 7.79
CA VAL A 48 3.57 14.25 8.49
C VAL A 48 2.65 13.40 7.59
N SER A 49 2.84 13.43 6.27
CA SER A 49 2.04 12.65 5.33
C SER A 49 2.30 11.16 5.45
N THR A 50 1.23 10.37 5.44
CA THR A 50 1.31 8.90 5.35
C THR A 50 1.27 8.40 3.91
N ASN A 51 0.85 9.23 2.94
CA ASN A 51 0.76 8.85 1.54
C ASN A 51 2.05 9.25 0.80
N PRO A 52 2.90 8.31 0.36
CA PRO A 52 4.07 8.62 -0.46
C PRO A 52 3.62 9.14 -1.83
N ILE A 53 4.39 10.06 -2.40
CA ILE A 53 4.15 10.54 -3.78
C ILE A 53 5.01 9.79 -4.80
N CYS A 54 5.98 9.03 -4.34
CA CYS A 54 6.85 8.24 -5.20
C CYS A 54 7.37 7.01 -4.45
N VAL A 55 7.43 5.89 -5.13
CA VAL A 55 8.15 4.68 -4.71
C VAL A 55 9.25 4.43 -5.73
N LYS A 56 10.47 4.22 -5.26
CA LYS A 56 11.62 3.99 -6.11
C LYS A 56 12.31 2.69 -5.72
N LEU A 57 12.51 1.79 -6.66
CA LEU A 57 13.34 0.60 -6.54
C LEU A 57 14.66 0.82 -7.27
N ILE A 58 15.76 0.68 -6.56
CA ILE A 58 17.12 0.89 -7.04
C ILE A 58 17.88 -0.44 -6.97
N TYR A 59 18.54 -0.80 -8.05
CA TYR A 59 19.49 -1.90 -8.12
C TYR A 59 20.91 -1.33 -8.28
N ASP A 60 21.63 -1.18 -7.18
CA ASP A 60 22.93 -0.48 -7.15
C ASP A 60 24.00 -1.13 -8.06
N GLY A 61 23.98 -2.46 -8.20
CA GLY A 61 24.96 -3.19 -9.01
C GLY A 61 24.82 -3.03 -10.53
N VAL A 62 23.65 -2.57 -11.04
CA VAL A 62 23.31 -2.58 -12.48
C VAL A 62 22.94 -1.19 -13.01
N GLY A 63 22.75 -0.19 -12.16
CA GLY A 63 22.31 1.15 -12.54
C GLY A 63 20.89 1.19 -13.12
N ILE A 64 20.04 0.25 -12.71
CA ILE A 64 18.62 0.18 -13.09
C ILE A 64 17.80 0.76 -11.96
N SER A 65 16.82 1.56 -12.28
CA SER A 65 15.80 1.99 -11.32
C SER A 65 14.41 1.94 -11.92
N TYR A 66 13.46 1.52 -11.09
CA TYR A 66 12.03 1.66 -11.34
C TYR A 66 11.51 2.78 -10.45
N VAL A 67 10.67 3.63 -11.00
CA VAL A 67 10.10 4.76 -10.27
C VAL A 67 8.61 4.81 -10.53
N ASP A 68 7.84 4.67 -9.48
CA ASP A 68 6.38 4.80 -9.50
C ASP A 68 6.00 6.15 -8.91
N SER A 69 5.37 7.02 -9.73
CA SER A 69 4.79 8.28 -9.26
C SER A 69 3.33 8.08 -8.92
N LEU A 70 2.94 8.47 -7.71
CA LEU A 70 1.66 8.14 -7.10
C LEU A 70 0.75 9.37 -7.06
N TYR A 71 -0.49 9.22 -7.52
CA TYR A 71 -1.47 10.29 -7.58
C TYR A 71 -2.74 9.88 -6.81
N TYR A 72 -3.17 10.72 -5.89
CA TYR A 72 -4.30 10.46 -5.01
C TYR A 72 -5.51 11.30 -5.40
N ASN A 73 -6.71 10.75 -5.18
CA ASN A 73 -7.96 11.48 -5.34
C ASN A 73 -8.23 12.42 -4.14
N GLU A 74 -9.33 13.17 -4.19
CA GLU A 74 -9.72 14.11 -3.13
C GLU A 74 -10.01 13.43 -1.78
N LEU A 75 -10.19 12.12 -1.74
CA LEU A 75 -10.41 11.31 -0.55
C LEU A 75 -9.12 10.68 -0.01
N GLY A 76 -7.97 10.97 -0.63
CA GLY A 76 -6.67 10.42 -0.26
C GLY A 76 -6.46 8.97 -0.72
N GLN A 77 -7.30 8.45 -1.62
CA GLN A 77 -7.13 7.12 -2.18
C GLN A 77 -6.24 7.19 -3.42
N LEU A 78 -5.37 6.22 -3.60
CA LEU A 78 -4.47 6.15 -4.75
C LEU A 78 -5.28 5.94 -6.04
N ALA A 79 -5.31 6.97 -6.89
CA ALA A 79 -6.12 6.98 -8.11
C ALA A 79 -5.32 6.57 -9.35
N ARG A 80 -4.00 6.79 -9.33
CA ARG A 80 -3.13 6.47 -10.47
C ARG A 80 -1.69 6.25 -10.03
N ILE A 81 -1.01 5.33 -10.71
CA ILE A 81 0.43 5.10 -10.64
C ILE A 81 1.01 5.29 -12.04
N ASP A 82 1.97 6.22 -12.20
CA ASP A 82 2.76 6.34 -13.42
C ASP A 82 4.08 5.60 -13.23
N LYS A 83 4.34 4.60 -14.08
CA LYS A 83 5.49 3.71 -14.00
C LYS A 83 6.60 4.16 -14.94
N TYR A 84 7.77 4.41 -14.39
CA TYR A 84 8.97 4.80 -15.12
C TYR A 84 10.06 3.74 -14.95
N TYR A 85 10.86 3.62 -15.99
CA TYR A 85 12.02 2.76 -16.02
C TYR A 85 13.24 3.56 -16.44
N ASP A 86 14.33 3.40 -15.73
CA ASP A 86 15.63 4.02 -16.07
C ASP A 86 16.71 2.95 -16.15
N TYR A 87 17.26 2.77 -17.34
CA TYR A 87 18.37 1.84 -17.63
C TYR A 87 19.42 2.59 -18.42
N GLY A 88 20.16 3.47 -17.75
CA GLY A 88 21.30 4.20 -18.32
C GLY A 88 20.99 4.97 -19.61
N SER A 89 20.98 4.30 -20.76
CA SER A 89 20.71 4.92 -22.07
C SER A 89 19.24 4.96 -22.46
N TYR A 90 18.36 4.28 -21.73
CA TYR A 90 16.91 4.25 -21.94
C TYR A 90 16.21 4.61 -20.66
N SER A 91 15.57 5.75 -20.64
CA SER A 91 14.71 6.17 -19.53
C SER A 91 13.40 6.73 -20.06
N GLY A 92 12.31 6.43 -19.38
CA GLY A 92 11.00 6.95 -19.74
C GLY A 92 9.85 6.25 -19.08
N MET A 93 8.66 6.82 -19.27
CA MET A 93 7.42 6.23 -18.81
C MET A 93 7.10 4.99 -19.63
N VAL A 94 6.87 3.88 -18.95
CA VAL A 94 6.57 2.58 -19.59
C VAL A 94 5.07 2.26 -19.57
N GLY A 95 4.34 2.83 -18.62
CA GLY A 95 2.91 2.61 -18.48
C GLY A 95 2.33 3.39 -17.31
N TYR A 96 1.04 3.18 -17.08
CA TYR A 96 0.36 3.67 -15.89
C TYR A 96 -0.82 2.77 -15.53
N VAL A 97 -1.21 2.80 -14.26
CA VAL A 97 -2.38 2.09 -13.74
C VAL A 97 -3.34 3.09 -13.12
N CYS A 98 -4.63 2.95 -13.41
CA CYS A 98 -5.70 3.77 -12.85
C CYS A 98 -6.62 2.93 -11.99
N PHE A 99 -7.07 3.49 -10.86
CA PHE A 99 -7.97 2.84 -9.93
C PHE A 99 -9.28 3.62 -9.80
N THR A 100 -10.39 2.88 -9.70
CA THR A 100 -11.72 3.44 -9.44
C THR A 100 -12.29 2.81 -8.18
N TYR A 101 -12.92 3.62 -7.36
CA TYR A 101 -13.50 3.24 -6.07
C TYR A 101 -15.00 3.51 -6.05
N ASN A 102 -15.74 2.74 -5.27
CA ASN A 102 -17.15 3.00 -5.01
C ASN A 102 -17.33 4.04 -3.87
N GLU A 103 -18.58 4.36 -3.53
CA GLU A 103 -18.91 5.31 -2.47
C GLU A 103 -18.44 4.88 -1.06
N LYS A 104 -18.21 3.59 -0.85
CA LYS A 104 -17.64 3.05 0.41
C LYS A 104 -16.11 3.10 0.45
N GLY A 105 -15.46 3.46 -0.65
CA GLY A 105 -14.00 3.48 -0.77
C GLY A 105 -13.37 2.15 -1.19
N LEU A 106 -14.18 1.16 -1.58
CA LEU A 106 -13.68 -0.12 -2.07
C LEU A 106 -13.28 -0.01 -3.54
N LYS A 107 -12.13 -0.57 -3.91
CA LYS A 107 -11.62 -0.61 -5.29
C LYS A 107 -12.52 -1.49 -6.16
N ILE A 108 -13.17 -0.90 -7.15
CA ILE A 108 -14.08 -1.64 -8.05
C ILE A 108 -13.50 -1.86 -9.43
N LYS A 109 -12.44 -1.15 -9.81
CA LYS A 109 -11.83 -1.29 -11.13
C LYS A 109 -10.35 -0.88 -11.08
N GLN A 110 -9.55 -1.59 -11.86
CA GLN A 110 -8.16 -1.29 -12.16
C GLN A 110 -7.97 -1.36 -13.68
N GLU A 111 -7.31 -0.36 -14.26
CA GLU A 111 -7.03 -0.27 -15.69
C GLU A 111 -5.53 -0.06 -15.89
N THR A 112 -4.88 -0.95 -16.64
CA THR A 112 -3.45 -0.90 -16.94
C THR A 112 -3.25 -0.45 -18.38
N TYR A 113 -2.38 0.54 -18.56
CA TYR A 113 -2.06 1.16 -19.83
C TYR A 113 -0.57 1.10 -20.12
N SER A 114 -0.20 0.76 -21.36
CA SER A 114 1.16 0.87 -21.87
C SER A 114 1.36 2.21 -22.60
N THR A 115 2.53 2.81 -22.44
CA THR A 115 2.91 4.05 -23.15
C THR A 115 3.82 3.81 -24.35
N TYR A 116 4.02 2.57 -24.77
CA TYR A 116 4.88 2.21 -25.91
C TYR A 116 4.54 2.95 -27.21
N LYS A 117 3.30 3.49 -27.35
CA LYS A 117 2.84 4.32 -28.46
C LYS A 117 2.18 5.60 -27.95
N LYS A 118 2.91 6.51 -27.37
CA LYS A 118 2.58 7.93 -26.99
C LYS A 118 1.25 8.25 -26.29
N ASP A 119 0.14 7.54 -26.52
CA ASP A 119 -1.20 7.95 -26.07
C ASP A 119 -1.83 7.01 -25.03
N GLY A 120 -1.04 6.13 -24.41
CA GLY A 120 -1.53 5.13 -23.46
C GLY A 120 -2.51 4.15 -24.11
N ILE A 121 -2.07 2.94 -24.40
CA ILE A 121 -2.94 1.88 -24.92
C ILE A 121 -3.42 1.08 -23.72
N LEU A 122 -4.74 0.96 -23.56
CA LEU A 122 -5.31 0.06 -22.57
C LEU A 122 -4.84 -1.37 -22.89
N GLU A 123 -4.25 -2.04 -21.91
CA GLU A 123 -3.79 -3.42 -22.04
C GLU A 123 -4.67 -4.38 -21.25
N MET A 124 -5.16 -3.96 -20.09
CA MET A 124 -5.86 -4.84 -19.16
C MET A 124 -6.88 -4.07 -18.32
N VAL A 125 -7.98 -4.72 -18.01
CA VAL A 125 -8.98 -4.25 -17.05
C VAL A 125 -9.21 -5.35 -16.02
N VAL A 126 -9.23 -4.99 -14.74
CA VAL A 126 -9.67 -5.86 -13.64
C VAL A 126 -10.88 -5.21 -12.98
N VAL A 127 -11.94 -5.96 -12.77
CA VAL A 127 -13.13 -5.53 -12.03
C VAL A 127 -13.26 -6.35 -10.75
N PHE A 128 -13.73 -5.70 -9.69
CA PHE A 128 -13.85 -6.29 -8.37
C PHE A 128 -15.28 -6.26 -7.89
N ALA A 129 -15.74 -7.34 -7.26
CA ALA A 129 -17.02 -7.42 -6.60
C ALA A 129 -16.86 -7.79 -5.12
N TYR A 130 -17.81 -7.33 -4.31
CA TYR A 130 -17.80 -7.46 -2.85
C TYR A 130 -19.14 -7.99 -2.35
N ASP A 131 -19.11 -8.72 -1.24
CA ASP A 131 -20.32 -9.13 -0.53
C ASP A 131 -20.90 -7.99 0.34
N GLU A 132 -21.95 -8.29 1.11
CA GLU A 132 -22.60 -7.35 2.01
C GLU A 132 -21.74 -6.92 3.21
N ASN A 133 -20.69 -7.68 3.52
CA ASN A 133 -19.72 -7.44 4.60
C ASN A 133 -18.46 -6.73 4.08
N ASP A 134 -18.47 -6.29 2.80
CA ASP A 134 -17.35 -5.66 2.12
C ASP A 134 -16.13 -6.58 1.88
N ASN A 135 -16.31 -7.91 1.96
CA ASN A 135 -15.30 -8.88 1.54
C ASN A 135 -15.25 -8.96 0.01
N MET A 136 -14.05 -8.91 -0.56
CA MET A 136 -13.86 -9.10 -2.01
C MET A 136 -14.17 -10.55 -2.39
N ILE A 137 -15.22 -10.77 -3.17
CA ILE A 137 -15.65 -12.12 -3.60
C ILE A 137 -15.23 -12.46 -5.02
N LEU A 138 -14.82 -11.48 -5.81
CA LEU A 138 -14.41 -11.67 -7.20
C LEU A 138 -13.39 -10.62 -7.62
N ALA A 139 -12.37 -11.06 -8.35
CA ALA A 139 -11.54 -10.23 -9.20
C ALA A 139 -11.55 -10.84 -10.61
N GLU A 140 -12.09 -10.14 -11.61
CA GLU A 140 -12.19 -10.60 -12.99
C GLU A 140 -11.36 -9.72 -13.90
N GLN A 141 -10.47 -10.35 -14.68
CA GLN A 141 -9.49 -9.70 -15.54
C GLN A 141 -9.76 -10.02 -17.00
N GLU A 142 -9.66 -9.00 -17.85
CA GLU A 142 -9.76 -9.13 -19.31
C GLU A 142 -8.68 -8.27 -19.96
N ASP A 143 -7.97 -8.82 -20.98
CA ASP A 143 -7.09 -8.01 -21.81
C ASP A 143 -7.92 -7.13 -22.77
N ALA A 144 -7.32 -6.02 -23.23
CA ALA A 144 -8.02 -5.06 -24.08
C ALA A 144 -8.47 -5.59 -25.44
N TYR A 145 -8.00 -6.75 -25.82
CA TYR A 145 -8.32 -7.40 -27.11
C TYR A 145 -9.34 -8.52 -26.96
N GLY A 146 -9.68 -8.90 -25.71
CA GLY A 146 -10.61 -9.98 -25.39
C GLY A 146 -10.07 -11.38 -25.70
N TYR A 147 -8.73 -11.53 -25.80
CA TYR A 147 -8.09 -12.83 -26.04
C TYR A 147 -7.82 -13.61 -24.76
N TYR A 148 -7.68 -12.90 -23.66
CA TYR A 148 -7.39 -13.48 -22.36
C TYR A 148 -8.40 -13.00 -21.32
N LYS A 149 -9.03 -13.94 -20.66
CA LYS A 149 -9.92 -13.69 -19.53
C LYS A 149 -9.56 -14.61 -18.39
N SER A 150 -9.45 -14.07 -17.21
CA SER A 150 -9.28 -14.84 -15.99
C SER A 150 -10.09 -14.25 -14.86
N LYS A 151 -10.36 -15.05 -13.85
CA LYS A 151 -10.99 -14.57 -12.62
C LYS A 151 -10.45 -15.30 -11.40
N ILE A 152 -10.64 -14.66 -10.27
CA ILE A 152 -10.41 -15.25 -8.95
C ILE A 152 -11.72 -15.14 -8.17
N ASP A 153 -12.28 -16.26 -7.77
CA ASP A 153 -13.40 -16.33 -6.85
C ASP A 153 -12.85 -16.54 -5.44
N TYR A 154 -13.30 -15.74 -4.46
CA TYR A 154 -12.87 -15.83 -3.07
C TYR A 154 -14.01 -16.34 -2.19
N LEU A 155 -13.72 -17.31 -1.33
CA LEU A 155 -14.66 -17.87 -0.35
C LEU A 155 -14.23 -17.49 1.06
N TYR A 156 -15.22 -17.28 1.93
CA TYR A 156 -15.01 -16.86 3.31
C TYR A 156 -15.82 -17.77 4.27
N ASN A 157 -15.30 -17.95 5.47
CA ASN A 157 -16.05 -18.59 6.55
C ASN A 157 -16.99 -17.61 7.26
N GLU A 158 -17.71 -18.08 8.29
CA GLU A 158 -18.65 -17.28 9.08
C GLU A 158 -17.97 -16.14 9.86
N ASP A 159 -16.68 -16.25 10.14
CA ASP A 159 -15.87 -15.24 10.84
C ASP A 159 -15.31 -14.18 9.88
N GLY A 160 -15.59 -14.29 8.57
CA GLY A 160 -15.09 -13.37 7.53
C GLY A 160 -13.64 -13.64 7.13
N LEU A 161 -13.07 -14.78 7.51
CA LEU A 161 -11.72 -15.17 7.07
C LEU A 161 -11.80 -15.88 5.72
N ARG A 162 -10.93 -15.50 4.77
CA ARG A 162 -10.85 -16.12 3.45
C ARG A 162 -10.39 -17.56 3.58
N THR A 163 -11.16 -18.52 3.08
CA THR A 163 -10.84 -19.95 3.13
C THR A 163 -10.30 -20.49 1.83
N GLU A 164 -10.72 -19.92 0.70
CA GLU A 164 -10.27 -20.34 -0.62
C GLU A 164 -10.13 -19.15 -1.58
N ALA A 165 -9.22 -19.27 -2.55
CA ALA A 165 -9.13 -18.45 -3.75
C ALA A 165 -9.02 -19.38 -4.96
N ILE A 166 -9.97 -19.29 -5.91
CA ILE A 166 -10.07 -20.18 -7.07
C ILE A 166 -9.76 -19.38 -8.32
N PHE A 167 -8.66 -19.71 -8.98
CA PHE A 167 -8.21 -19.10 -10.22
C PHE A 167 -8.77 -19.86 -11.40
N SER A 168 -9.40 -19.14 -12.33
CA SER A 168 -10.01 -19.74 -13.52
C SER A 168 -9.65 -18.90 -14.74
N THR A 169 -9.42 -19.58 -15.88
CA THR A 169 -9.20 -18.94 -17.18
C THR A 169 -10.35 -19.27 -18.14
N ASP A 170 -10.62 -18.41 -19.12
CA ASP A 170 -11.61 -18.63 -20.18
C ASP A 170 -10.91 -18.53 -21.54
N GLU A 171 -10.77 -19.67 -22.20
CA GLU A 171 -10.25 -19.79 -23.55
C GLU A 171 -11.35 -19.73 -24.64
N GLY A 172 -12.58 -19.29 -24.26
CA GLY A 172 -13.72 -19.10 -25.16
C GLY A 172 -14.83 -20.13 -25.02
N GLU A 173 -14.71 -21.09 -24.08
CA GLU A 173 -15.73 -22.08 -23.73
C GLU A 173 -16.33 -21.88 -22.33
N GLY A 174 -15.95 -20.79 -21.65
CA GLY A 174 -16.30 -20.46 -20.26
C GLY A 174 -15.14 -20.69 -19.32
N TYR A 175 -15.27 -20.21 -18.06
CA TYR A 175 -14.23 -20.30 -17.05
C TYR A 175 -13.97 -21.74 -16.59
N VAL A 176 -12.70 -22.15 -16.62
CA VAL A 176 -12.21 -23.43 -16.14
C VAL A 176 -11.26 -23.17 -14.98
N PRO A 177 -11.47 -23.75 -13.79
CA PRO A 177 -10.52 -23.66 -12.69
C PRO A 177 -9.19 -24.30 -13.04
N GLU A 178 -8.08 -23.62 -12.77
CA GLU A 178 -6.71 -24.10 -13.01
C GLU A 178 -5.89 -24.17 -11.74
N GLU A 179 -6.15 -23.26 -10.78
CA GLU A 179 -5.42 -23.21 -9.51
C GLU A 179 -6.40 -22.92 -8.37
N LEU A 180 -6.05 -23.40 -7.19
CA LEU A 180 -6.80 -23.22 -5.95
C LEU A 180 -5.84 -22.99 -4.80
N ILE A 181 -6.08 -21.93 -4.02
CA ILE A 181 -5.39 -21.73 -2.74
C ILE A 181 -6.38 -22.00 -1.62
N ARG A 182 -5.95 -22.78 -0.61
CA ARG A 182 -6.69 -23.00 0.64
C ARG A 182 -5.93 -22.41 1.81
N TYR A 183 -6.67 -21.74 2.70
CA TYR A 183 -6.14 -21.10 3.90
C TYR A 183 -6.69 -21.78 5.13
N GLU A 184 -5.80 -22.11 6.08
CA GLU A 184 -6.16 -22.69 7.38
C GLU A 184 -5.80 -21.72 8.50
N TYR A 185 -6.68 -21.64 9.52
CA TYR A 185 -6.54 -20.69 10.62
C TYR A 185 -6.59 -21.37 11.97
N GLU A 186 -5.76 -20.91 12.91
CA GLU A 186 -5.86 -21.24 14.33
C GLU A 186 -5.96 -19.94 15.14
N ASN A 187 -7.00 -19.83 15.98
CA ASN A 187 -7.27 -18.62 16.77
C ASN A 187 -7.33 -17.31 15.97
N GLY A 188 -7.80 -17.36 14.72
CA GLY A 188 -7.87 -16.21 13.82
C GLY A 188 -6.58 -15.88 13.09
N LEU A 189 -5.47 -16.57 13.38
CA LEU A 189 -4.20 -16.44 12.68
C LEU A 189 -4.11 -17.49 11.56
N MET A 190 -3.69 -17.06 10.38
CA MET A 190 -3.46 -17.95 9.24
C MET A 190 -2.20 -18.78 9.51
N VAL A 191 -2.37 -20.10 9.69
CA VAL A 191 -1.27 -21.01 10.01
C VAL A 191 -0.77 -21.81 8.82
N ASN A 192 -1.60 -21.88 7.77
CA ASN A 192 -1.25 -22.67 6.59
C ASN A 192 -1.92 -22.09 5.34
N GLU A 193 -1.20 -22.13 4.24
CA GLU A 193 -1.65 -21.84 2.88
C GLU A 193 -1.22 -22.98 1.98
N LYS A 194 -2.17 -23.60 1.26
CA LYS A 194 -1.91 -24.69 0.33
C LYS A 194 -2.30 -24.31 -1.06
N TRP A 195 -1.38 -24.38 -1.99
CA TRP A 195 -1.59 -24.14 -3.40
C TRP A 195 -1.76 -25.46 -4.15
N PHE A 196 -2.84 -25.56 -4.92
CA PHE A 196 -3.15 -26.71 -5.75
C PHE A 196 -3.25 -26.33 -7.21
N LEU A 197 -2.68 -27.14 -8.08
CA LEU A 197 -2.98 -27.14 -9.50
C LEU A 197 -4.21 -28.03 -9.75
N ILE A 198 -5.08 -27.63 -10.69
CA ILE A 198 -6.26 -28.40 -11.08
C ILE A 198 -6.07 -28.87 -12.51
N ASP A 199 -6.10 -30.20 -12.71
CA ASP A 199 -6.02 -30.82 -14.04
C ASP A 199 -7.14 -31.85 -14.16
N GLU A 200 -7.95 -31.75 -15.23
CA GLU A 200 -9.13 -32.58 -15.46
C GLU A 200 -10.13 -32.65 -14.26
N GLY A 201 -10.10 -31.65 -13.39
CA GLY A 201 -10.94 -31.57 -12.18
C GLY A 201 -10.37 -32.29 -10.95
N GLU A 202 -9.16 -32.82 -11.04
CA GLU A 202 -8.40 -33.38 -9.91
C GLU A 202 -7.44 -32.32 -9.36
N GLU A 203 -7.24 -32.29 -8.05
CA GLU A 203 -6.38 -31.33 -7.35
C GLU A 203 -5.02 -31.97 -7.04
N TYR A 204 -3.95 -31.28 -7.36
CA TYR A 204 -2.56 -31.68 -7.10
C TYR A 204 -1.89 -30.60 -6.26
N LEU A 205 -1.42 -30.95 -5.04
CA LEU A 205 -0.69 -30.02 -4.19
C LEU A 205 0.62 -29.59 -4.91
N ASP A 206 0.76 -28.29 -5.15
CA ASP A 206 1.95 -27.67 -5.78
C ASP A 206 2.93 -27.16 -4.73
N SER A 207 2.41 -26.39 -3.76
CA SER A 207 3.19 -25.86 -2.64
C SER A 207 2.35 -25.70 -1.38
N GLU A 208 3.03 -25.64 -0.24
CA GLU A 208 2.43 -25.42 1.07
C GLU A 208 3.29 -24.43 1.85
N THR A 209 2.66 -23.36 2.38
CA THR A 209 3.33 -22.41 3.26
C THR A 209 2.82 -22.53 4.68
N ILE A 210 3.74 -22.72 5.63
CA ILE A 210 3.44 -22.81 7.07
C ILE A 210 3.90 -21.51 7.74
N TYR A 211 3.01 -20.93 8.55
CA TYR A 211 3.27 -19.71 9.31
C TYR A 211 3.42 -20.05 10.80
N VAL A 212 4.47 -19.53 11.42
CA VAL A 212 4.75 -19.69 12.84
C VAL A 212 4.67 -18.34 13.53
N TYR A 213 3.94 -18.30 14.65
CA TYR A 213 3.70 -17.08 15.41
C TYR A 213 4.33 -17.11 16.79
N ASP A 214 4.73 -15.95 17.29
CA ASP A 214 5.15 -15.75 18.67
C ASP A 214 3.93 -15.58 19.61
N ASP A 215 4.19 -15.48 20.93
CA ASP A 215 3.16 -15.27 21.94
C ASP A 215 2.45 -13.90 21.82
N HIS A 216 2.97 -12.97 21.00
CA HIS A 216 2.37 -11.67 20.73
C HIS A 216 1.49 -11.68 19.47
N GLY A 217 1.46 -12.78 18.72
CA GLY A 217 0.71 -12.94 17.47
C GLY A 217 1.42 -12.34 16.25
N ASN A 218 2.74 -12.19 16.30
CA ASN A 218 3.55 -11.84 15.15
C ASN A 218 3.95 -13.11 14.39
N CYS A 219 3.78 -13.13 13.08
CA CYS A 219 4.43 -14.13 12.26
C CYS A 219 5.95 -13.93 12.36
N ILE A 220 6.64 -14.94 12.89
CA ILE A 220 8.10 -14.91 13.03
C ILE A 220 8.80 -15.75 11.96
N ILE A 221 8.09 -16.72 11.37
CA ILE A 221 8.62 -17.56 10.30
C ILE A 221 7.49 -17.89 9.32
N ALA A 222 7.77 -17.76 8.02
CA ALA A 222 7.01 -18.35 6.93
C ALA A 222 7.89 -19.39 6.22
N LYS A 223 7.39 -20.63 6.03
CA LYS A 223 8.12 -21.72 5.36
C LYS A 223 7.32 -22.23 4.19
N GLU A 224 7.88 -22.16 3.00
CA GLU A 224 7.30 -22.76 1.83
C GLU A 224 7.94 -24.13 1.59
N LEU A 225 7.08 -25.17 1.58
CA LEU A 225 7.47 -26.56 1.48
C LEU A 225 7.36 -27.04 0.02
N ALA A 226 8.36 -27.79 -0.44
CA ALA A 226 8.26 -28.56 -1.67
C ALA A 226 7.42 -29.83 -1.48
N GLU A 227 7.13 -30.56 -2.56
CA GLU A 227 6.40 -31.83 -2.54
C GLU A 227 6.97 -32.88 -1.56
N ASP A 228 8.28 -32.81 -1.28
CA ASP A 228 8.97 -33.70 -0.34
C ASP A 228 8.74 -33.31 1.14
N GLY A 229 8.01 -32.22 1.40
CA GLY A 229 7.75 -31.66 2.72
C GLY A 229 8.95 -30.95 3.36
N VAL A 230 10.02 -30.71 2.60
CA VAL A 230 11.19 -29.98 3.07
C VAL A 230 11.08 -28.52 2.62
N PRO A 231 11.37 -27.53 3.50
CA PRO A 231 11.35 -26.13 3.09
C PRO A 231 12.33 -25.86 1.95
N TYR A 232 11.86 -25.29 0.86
CA TYR A 232 12.73 -24.77 -0.20
C TYR A 232 12.91 -23.25 -0.14
N TRP A 233 11.99 -22.57 0.59
CA TRP A 233 12.07 -21.17 0.92
C TRP A 233 11.63 -20.93 2.37
N MET A 234 12.25 -19.98 3.05
CA MET A 234 11.87 -19.58 4.40
C MET A 234 12.16 -18.10 4.60
N THR A 235 11.24 -17.40 5.24
CA THR A 235 11.39 -16.01 5.68
C THR A 235 11.33 -15.96 7.20
N GLU A 236 12.32 -15.34 7.83
CA GLU A 236 12.33 -15.02 9.27
C GLU A 236 12.12 -13.53 9.47
N TYR A 237 11.08 -13.16 10.26
CA TYR A 237 10.73 -11.77 10.56
C TYR A 237 11.28 -11.30 11.88
N GLN A 238 11.69 -10.03 11.93
CA GLN A 238 12.15 -9.36 13.13
C GLN A 238 11.21 -8.22 13.48
N HIS A 239 10.87 -8.06 14.78
CA HIS A 239 9.89 -7.10 15.26
C HIS A 239 10.43 -6.23 16.38
N ASP A 240 10.03 -4.95 16.39
CA ASP A 240 10.10 -4.10 17.58
C ASP A 240 8.83 -4.28 18.40
N LEU A 241 8.92 -5.04 19.49
CA LEU A 241 7.78 -5.35 20.36
C LEU A 241 7.27 -4.13 21.15
N SER A 242 7.98 -3.02 21.15
CA SER A 242 7.55 -1.78 21.81
C SER A 242 6.59 -0.95 20.99
N VAL A 243 6.49 -1.22 19.67
CA VAL A 243 5.64 -0.49 18.72
C VAL A 243 4.58 -1.41 18.16
N SER A 244 3.30 -0.99 18.24
CA SER A 244 2.20 -1.72 17.61
C SER A 244 2.29 -1.64 16.09
N TYR A 245 1.95 -2.73 15.38
CA TYR A 245 1.86 -2.74 13.92
C TYR A 245 0.88 -1.67 13.39
N ASP A 246 -0.22 -1.45 14.10
CA ASP A 246 -1.22 -0.44 13.73
C ASP A 246 -0.73 1.01 13.88
N ALA A 247 0.36 1.24 14.63
CA ALA A 247 1.00 2.55 14.74
C ALA A 247 1.95 2.85 13.58
N VAL A 248 2.16 1.89 12.66
CA VAL A 248 3.07 2.01 11.52
C VAL A 248 2.27 2.07 10.23
N TYR A 249 2.57 3.02 9.37
CA TYR A 249 2.05 3.04 8.01
C TYR A 249 3.05 2.34 7.09
N TYR A 250 2.63 1.21 6.54
CA TYR A 250 3.29 0.55 5.43
C TYR A 250 2.56 0.95 4.14
N PHE A 251 3.32 1.38 3.14
CA PHE A 251 2.73 1.62 1.82
C PHE A 251 2.38 0.28 1.18
N GLU A 252 1.13 0.14 0.79
CA GLU A 252 0.61 -1.03 0.07
C GLU A 252 0.14 -0.60 -1.31
N SER A 253 0.66 -1.26 -2.36
CA SER A 253 0.18 -1.01 -3.71
C SER A 253 -1.20 -1.64 -3.91
N PRO A 254 -2.22 -0.88 -4.33
CA PRO A 254 -3.54 -1.44 -4.61
C PRO A 254 -3.58 -2.30 -5.88
N GLU A 255 -2.46 -2.50 -6.57
CA GLU A 255 -2.36 -3.45 -7.68
C GLU A 255 -2.46 -4.89 -7.18
N GLU A 256 -2.06 -5.13 -5.92
CA GLU A 256 -2.10 -6.45 -5.31
C GLU A 256 -3.47 -6.77 -4.74
N TYR A 257 -3.97 -7.97 -5.01
CA TYR A 257 -5.29 -8.44 -4.55
C TYR A 257 -5.39 -9.97 -4.47
N MET A 258 -4.34 -10.68 -4.84
CA MET A 258 -4.38 -12.14 -4.99
C MET A 258 -4.13 -12.85 -3.67
N PHE A 259 -3.09 -12.46 -2.96
CA PHE A 259 -2.56 -13.20 -1.82
C PHE A 259 -2.97 -12.59 -0.48
N LEU A 260 -2.89 -13.40 0.57
CA LEU A 260 -2.98 -12.94 1.95
C LEU A 260 -1.58 -12.86 2.55
N THR A 261 -1.39 -11.89 3.45
CA THR A 261 -0.17 -11.79 4.25
C THR A 261 -0.40 -12.36 5.64
N PRO A 262 0.62 -12.93 6.30
CA PRO A 262 0.52 -13.34 7.69
C PRO A 262 0.31 -12.12 8.60
N SER A 263 -0.27 -12.37 9.78
CA SER A 263 -0.53 -11.31 10.77
C SER A 263 0.74 -10.88 11.50
N HIS A 264 0.84 -9.58 11.77
CA HIS A 264 1.85 -8.99 12.65
C HIS A 264 1.17 -8.02 13.61
N ASN A 265 1.44 -8.13 14.91
CA ASN A 265 0.88 -7.24 15.93
C ASN A 265 1.86 -6.13 16.34
N ASN A 266 3.14 -6.30 15.98
CA ASN A 266 4.19 -5.33 16.25
C ASN A 266 4.92 -4.90 14.98
N MET A 267 5.63 -3.78 15.03
CA MET A 267 6.36 -3.20 13.91
C MET A 267 7.42 -4.16 13.39
N ILE A 268 7.40 -4.45 12.09
CA ILE A 268 8.43 -5.24 11.43
C ILE A 268 9.66 -4.33 11.23
N ILE A 269 10.82 -4.74 11.73
CA ILE A 269 12.08 -3.99 11.56
C ILE A 269 12.98 -4.58 10.49
N GLY A 270 12.74 -5.82 10.08
CA GLY A 270 13.47 -6.48 9.02
C GLY A 270 13.01 -7.91 8.83
N TYR A 271 13.56 -8.56 7.83
CA TYR A 271 13.38 -9.98 7.59
C TYR A 271 14.58 -10.56 6.85
N THR A 272 14.77 -11.88 6.96
CA THR A 272 15.81 -12.65 6.27
C THR A 272 15.15 -13.75 5.47
N ASP A 273 15.45 -13.80 4.20
CA ASP A 273 15.05 -14.86 3.30
C ASP A 273 16.13 -15.91 3.14
N TYR A 274 15.70 -17.16 3.11
CA TYR A 274 16.53 -18.33 2.94
C TYR A 274 16.02 -19.17 1.78
N TYR A 275 16.94 -19.74 1.01
CA TYR A 275 16.63 -20.72 -0.01
C TYR A 275 17.31 -22.05 0.26
N ARG A 276 16.75 -23.16 -0.24
CA ARG A 276 17.37 -24.48 -0.16
C ARG A 276 18.38 -24.66 -1.29
N ASN A 277 19.64 -24.90 -0.91
CA ASN A 277 20.71 -25.14 -1.85
C ASN A 277 20.71 -26.59 -2.37
N ASP A 278 21.65 -26.93 -3.29
CA ASP A 278 21.80 -28.25 -3.89
C ASP A 278 22.19 -29.37 -2.88
N ASN A 279 22.54 -29.02 -1.64
CA ASN A 279 22.87 -29.98 -0.57
C ASN A 279 21.71 -30.18 0.41
N ASP A 280 20.52 -29.69 0.10
CA ASP A 280 19.32 -29.67 0.96
C ASP A 280 19.51 -28.87 2.27
N GLU A 281 20.38 -27.86 2.28
CA GLU A 281 20.61 -26.94 3.39
C GLU A 281 19.98 -25.57 3.07
N LEU A 282 19.38 -24.92 4.08
CA LEU A 282 18.91 -23.54 3.94
C LEU A 282 20.11 -22.59 4.05
N GLU A 283 20.29 -21.76 3.04
CA GLU A 283 21.27 -20.68 2.99
C GLU A 283 20.54 -19.33 2.91
N ILE A 284 21.15 -18.28 3.47
CA ILE A 284 20.62 -16.92 3.36
C ILE A 284 20.66 -16.51 1.90
N ASP A 285 19.50 -16.06 1.39
CA ASP A 285 19.38 -15.43 0.09
C ASP A 285 19.55 -13.91 0.23
N CYS A 286 18.70 -13.28 1.02
CA CYS A 286 18.73 -11.85 1.27
C CYS A 286 18.36 -11.50 2.71
N GLU A 287 18.95 -10.42 3.22
CA GLU A 287 18.56 -9.77 4.47
C GLU A 287 18.02 -8.38 4.15
N TYR A 288 16.90 -8.02 4.75
CA TYR A 288 16.22 -6.74 4.55
C TYR A 288 16.02 -6.01 5.86
N GLU A 289 16.26 -4.71 5.85
CA GLU A 289 16.02 -3.81 6.96
C GLU A 289 15.07 -2.69 6.54
N TYR A 290 14.11 -2.36 7.42
CA TYR A 290 13.24 -1.21 7.24
C TYR A 290 13.81 0.02 7.94
N GLU A 291 13.82 1.15 7.24
CA GLU A 291 14.00 2.46 7.84
C GLU A 291 12.64 3.15 8.02
N TYR A 292 12.45 3.80 9.15
CA TYR A 292 11.22 4.49 9.50
C TYR A 292 11.48 5.94 9.89
N ASP A 293 10.58 6.84 9.47
CA ASP A 293 10.45 8.15 10.08
C ASP A 293 9.37 8.07 11.17
N GLN A 294 9.67 8.60 12.34
CA GLN A 294 8.64 8.86 13.33
C GLN A 294 7.79 10.06 12.86
N ILE A 295 6.52 9.82 12.64
CA ILE A 295 5.58 10.89 12.41
C ILE A 295 5.23 11.44 13.78
N PHE A 296 5.78 12.58 14.13
CA PHE A 296 5.31 13.30 15.27
C PHE A 296 3.91 13.83 14.92
N ASP A 297 2.89 13.04 15.26
CA ASP A 297 1.60 13.67 15.50
C ASP A 297 1.87 14.79 16.50
N VAL A 298 1.52 16.02 16.17
CA VAL A 298 1.59 17.11 17.12
C VAL A 298 0.59 16.74 18.21
N VAL A 299 1.08 15.98 19.18
CA VAL A 299 0.28 15.58 20.34
C VAL A 299 -0.35 16.84 20.88
N GLU A 300 -1.64 16.84 21.08
CA GLU A 300 -2.48 17.93 21.59
C GLU A 300 -2.02 18.56 22.92
N GLU A 301 -0.94 18.10 23.53
CA GLU A 301 -0.34 18.74 24.73
C GLU A 301 0.18 20.15 24.47
N ASN A 302 0.29 20.56 23.18
CA ASN A 302 0.67 21.91 22.78
C ASN A 302 -0.32 22.52 21.75
N SER A 303 -1.56 22.04 21.68
CA SER A 303 -2.54 22.62 20.77
C SER A 303 -2.68 24.11 21.06
N ILE A 304 -2.41 24.91 20.02
CA ILE A 304 -2.74 26.32 20.06
C ILE A 304 -4.26 26.41 20.09
N ALA A 305 -4.83 27.07 21.10
CA ALA A 305 -6.27 27.31 21.14
C ALA A 305 -6.62 28.28 20.01
N ALA A 306 -6.95 27.75 18.85
CA ALA A 306 -7.32 28.52 17.66
C ALA A 306 -8.84 28.45 17.44
N SER A 307 -9.47 29.61 17.25
CA SER A 307 -10.84 29.69 16.75
C SER A 307 -10.81 29.99 15.26
N ILE A 308 -11.24 29.04 14.44
CA ILE A 308 -11.19 29.12 12.97
C ILE A 308 -12.61 28.94 12.42
N TYR A 309 -13.16 29.99 11.84
CA TYR A 309 -14.55 29.97 11.37
C TYR A 309 -14.84 30.96 10.23
N PRO A 310 -15.86 30.65 9.38
CA PRO A 310 -16.55 29.37 9.26
C PRO A 310 -15.67 28.32 8.53
N ASN A 311 -15.76 27.07 8.96
CA ASN A 311 -15.21 25.94 8.22
C ASN A 311 -16.30 24.86 8.13
N PRO A 312 -16.85 24.54 6.95
CA PRO A 312 -16.46 25.01 5.60
C PRO A 312 -16.69 26.50 5.34
N VAL A 313 -15.72 27.11 4.63
CA VAL A 313 -15.72 28.52 4.27
C VAL A 313 -16.26 28.76 2.85
N LYS A 314 -16.95 29.91 2.67
CA LYS A 314 -17.38 30.37 1.36
C LYS A 314 -16.62 31.61 0.90
N ASP A 315 -16.63 32.68 1.67
CA ASP A 315 -16.07 33.97 1.27
C ASP A 315 -14.83 34.35 2.08
N PHE A 316 -14.94 34.37 3.40
CA PHE A 316 -13.88 34.76 4.33
C PHE A 316 -13.76 33.75 5.46
N ILE A 317 -12.53 33.45 5.86
CA ILE A 317 -12.24 32.68 7.06
C ILE A 317 -11.59 33.58 8.10
N ASN A 318 -12.04 33.48 9.34
CA ASN A 318 -11.49 34.22 10.47
C ASN A 318 -10.65 33.24 11.32
N ILE A 319 -9.49 33.70 11.75
CA ILE A 319 -8.56 32.99 12.61
C ILE A 319 -8.29 33.89 13.82
N GLU A 320 -8.58 33.37 15.00
CA GLU A 320 -8.37 34.05 16.28
C GLU A 320 -7.47 33.16 17.14
N VAL A 321 -6.28 33.64 17.48
CA VAL A 321 -5.26 32.92 18.26
C VAL A 321 -4.52 33.91 19.12
N GLU A 322 -4.39 33.65 20.41
CA GLU A 322 -3.61 34.48 21.32
C GLU A 322 -2.10 34.34 21.03
N ASN A 323 -1.39 35.48 20.96
CA ASN A 323 0.05 35.54 20.70
C ASN A 323 0.48 34.81 19.41
N MET A 324 -0.29 34.99 18.32
CA MET A 324 0.03 34.37 17.05
C MET A 324 1.27 35.03 16.40
N ASP A 325 2.30 34.22 16.16
CA ASP A 325 3.54 34.66 15.51
C ASP A 325 3.39 34.72 13.99
N LEU A 326 2.70 33.72 13.42
CA LEU A 326 2.58 33.55 11.98
C LEU A 326 1.38 32.66 11.63
N VAL A 327 0.65 33.02 10.57
CA VAL A 327 -0.34 32.14 9.93
C VAL A 327 -0.03 32.02 8.43
N GLU A 328 -0.13 30.80 7.92
CA GLU A 328 0.11 30.49 6.52
C GLU A 328 -1.00 29.61 5.97
N LEU A 329 -1.46 29.89 4.74
CA LEU A 329 -2.40 29.06 4.00
C LEU A 329 -1.71 28.35 2.85
N TYR A 330 -1.94 27.05 2.73
CA TYR A 330 -1.36 26.21 1.69
C TYR A 330 -2.46 25.52 0.88
N ASP A 331 -2.20 25.26 -0.39
CA ASP A 331 -3.01 24.33 -1.19
C ASP A 331 -2.61 22.87 -0.91
N ILE A 332 -3.34 21.94 -1.53
CA ILE A 332 -3.10 20.49 -1.39
C ILE A 332 -1.73 20.04 -1.94
N PHE A 333 -1.03 20.90 -2.70
CA PHE A 333 0.30 20.63 -3.25
C PHE A 333 1.42 21.23 -2.39
N GLY A 334 1.08 21.78 -1.21
CA GLY A 334 2.05 22.43 -0.32
C GLY A 334 2.52 23.80 -0.79
N LYS A 335 1.88 24.37 -1.82
CA LYS A 335 2.19 25.73 -2.26
C LYS A 335 1.58 26.75 -1.30
N ARG A 336 2.43 27.60 -0.72
CA ARG A 336 1.97 28.70 0.13
C ARG A 336 1.22 29.75 -0.69
N LEU A 337 -0.02 30.02 -0.28
CA LEU A 337 -0.94 30.93 -0.94
C LEU A 337 -1.10 32.26 -0.18
N TYR A 338 -0.92 32.25 1.14
CA TYR A 338 -1.07 33.38 2.04
C TYR A 338 -0.10 33.24 3.22
N SER A 339 0.33 34.39 3.77
CA SER A 339 1.14 34.46 4.99
C SER A 339 0.91 35.80 5.65
N GLU A 340 0.73 35.83 7.00
CA GLU A 340 0.64 37.04 7.81
C GLU A 340 1.29 36.81 9.16
N GLU A 341 2.07 37.79 9.64
CA GLU A 341 2.86 37.76 10.87
C GLU A 341 2.26 38.67 11.93
N GLU A 342 2.46 38.30 13.21
CA GLU A 342 2.21 39.13 14.41
C GLU A 342 0.79 39.75 14.51
N ASN A 343 -0.25 38.93 14.31
CA ASN A 343 -1.65 39.40 14.40
C ASN A 343 -2.56 38.32 14.99
N ASP A 344 -3.11 38.59 16.19
CA ASP A 344 -3.99 37.66 16.92
C ASP A 344 -5.34 37.42 16.24
N ASN A 345 -5.70 38.24 15.25
CA ASN A 345 -6.96 38.11 14.51
C ASN A 345 -6.73 38.34 13.04
N VAL A 346 -6.76 37.27 12.25
CA VAL A 346 -6.54 37.29 10.80
C VAL A 346 -7.82 36.89 10.08
N GLN A 347 -8.15 37.65 9.02
CA GLN A 347 -9.20 37.30 8.09
C GLN A 347 -8.64 37.09 6.70
N ILE A 348 -8.80 35.86 6.16
CA ILE A 348 -8.34 35.53 4.81
C ILE A 348 -9.53 35.56 3.84
N ASP A 349 -9.36 36.31 2.73
CA ASP A 349 -10.31 36.35 1.61
C ASP A 349 -10.16 35.08 0.76
N MET A 350 -11.06 34.14 0.94
CA MET A 350 -11.09 32.87 0.25
C MET A 350 -11.73 32.93 -1.15
N ASN A 351 -12.30 34.09 -1.56
CA ASN A 351 -12.87 34.25 -2.91
C ASN A 351 -11.81 34.16 -4.02
N ARG A 352 -10.55 34.33 -3.65
CA ARG A 352 -9.40 34.24 -4.57
C ARG A 352 -9.03 32.80 -4.91
N TYR A 353 -9.57 31.82 -4.17
CA TYR A 353 -9.20 30.42 -4.27
C TYR A 353 -10.39 29.58 -4.75
N SER A 354 -10.10 28.52 -5.48
CA SER A 354 -11.11 27.58 -5.98
C SER A 354 -11.76 26.78 -4.83
N ALA A 355 -12.93 26.22 -5.06
CA ALA A 355 -13.49 25.24 -4.13
C ALA A 355 -12.52 24.04 -3.98
N GLY A 356 -12.32 23.59 -2.76
CA GLY A 356 -11.34 22.53 -2.47
C GLY A 356 -10.88 22.51 -1.02
N ILE A 357 -9.83 21.73 -0.76
CA ILE A 357 -9.18 21.59 0.55
C ILE A 357 -7.94 22.46 0.59
N TYR A 358 -7.73 23.12 1.72
CA TYR A 358 -6.56 23.93 2.05
C TYR A 358 -6.06 23.55 3.43
N PHE A 359 -4.80 23.86 3.72
CA PHE A 359 -4.19 23.67 5.04
C PHE A 359 -3.77 25.00 5.60
N LEU A 360 -4.24 25.30 6.80
CA LEU A 360 -3.90 26.52 7.54
C LEU A 360 -2.88 26.14 8.62
N LYS A 361 -1.67 26.67 8.53
CA LYS A 361 -0.61 26.47 9.51
C LYS A 361 -0.49 27.72 10.37
N ILE A 362 -0.55 27.54 11.69
CA ILE A 362 -0.54 28.62 12.68
C ILE A 362 0.64 28.39 13.62
N TYR A 363 1.37 29.45 13.89
CA TYR A 363 2.49 29.46 14.84
C TYR A 363 2.19 30.43 15.97
N SER A 364 2.42 30.05 17.21
CA SER A 364 2.25 30.86 18.41
C SER A 364 3.20 30.37 19.50
N GLU A 365 4.00 31.28 20.07
CA GLU A 365 4.91 31.01 21.18
C GLU A 365 5.84 29.82 20.96
N GLY A 366 6.39 29.68 19.74
CA GLY A 366 7.28 28.58 19.36
C GLY A 366 6.59 27.22 19.13
N ARG A 367 5.27 27.20 19.14
CA ARG A 367 4.41 26.04 18.82
C ARG A 367 3.79 26.21 17.44
N ASN A 368 3.31 25.15 16.83
CA ASN A 368 2.50 25.26 15.60
C ASN A 368 1.33 24.27 15.62
N THR A 369 0.28 24.60 14.86
CA THR A 369 -0.85 23.70 14.57
C THR A 369 -1.21 23.81 13.09
N VAL A 370 -1.77 22.73 12.53
CA VAL A 370 -2.25 22.70 11.15
C VAL A 370 -3.73 22.32 11.14
N GLU A 371 -4.54 23.16 10.49
CA GLU A 371 -5.97 22.97 10.40
C GLU A 371 -6.42 22.81 8.95
N LYS A 372 -7.29 21.83 8.72
CA LYS A 372 -7.89 21.56 7.40
C LYS A 372 -9.04 22.53 7.14
N ILE A 373 -8.97 23.29 6.07
CA ILE A 373 -9.99 24.25 5.63
C ILE A 373 -10.70 23.72 4.39
N ILE A 374 -12.02 23.69 4.43
CA ILE A 374 -12.85 23.26 3.29
C ILE A 374 -13.47 24.52 2.66
N LYS A 375 -13.08 24.85 1.43
CA LYS A 375 -13.65 25.93 0.62
C LYS A 375 -14.78 25.37 -0.25
N LYS A 376 -15.99 25.95 -0.12
CA LYS A 376 -17.17 25.65 -0.95
C LYS A 376 -17.28 26.54 -2.18
#